data_7a7c029cd0e968c5109be69baa8e3bb0
#
_entry.id   7a7c029cd0e968c5109be69baa8e3bb0
#
_cell.length_a   1.000
_cell.length_b   1.000
_cell.length_c   1.000
_cell.angle_alpha   90.00
_cell.angle_beta   90.00
_cell.angle_gamma   90.00
#
_symmetry.space_group_name_H-M   'P 1'
#
loop_
_entity.id
_entity.type
_entity.pdbx_description
1 polymer ?
#
loop_
_entity_poly.entity_id
_entity_poly.type
_entity_poly.pdbx_seq_one_letter_code
_entity_poly.pdbx_strand_id
1 'polypeptide(L)'
;MKGGPSVEALLDLALGEDASIAREASEVLKTQVFLYEADTDRLEKSFKEGNGFAREILESYAQGEFFTKLPEVEEEIEVVTYVAAVGDISTDLLSPGNQAHSRSDRELHGKCLISEEAQAQIQELKKNHPGKRVMLIAEKGTMGVGSSRMSGVNNVALWTGKPGSPYVPLS
;
A
#
# COMPACT_ATOMS: atom_id res chain seq x y z
N MET A 1 -11.89 -1.83 18.86
CA MET A 1 -11.87 -0.71 17.89
C MET A 1 -12.40 -1.25 16.58
N LYS A 2 -13.11 -0.50 15.76
CA LYS A 2 -13.63 -0.94 14.46
C LYS A 2 -13.21 0.06 13.38
N GLY A 3 -13.27 -0.35 12.13
CA GLY A 3 -12.91 0.47 10.99
C GLY A 3 -13.73 1.76 10.91
N GLY A 4 -13.30 2.69 10.07
CA GLY A 4 -14.07 3.90 9.81
C GLY A 4 -15.35 3.60 9.03
N PRO A 5 -16.25 4.59 8.89
CA PRO A 5 -17.54 4.41 8.21
C PRO A 5 -17.44 3.78 6.81
N SER A 6 -16.36 4.04 6.08
CA SER A 6 -16.13 3.48 4.76
C SER A 6 -15.84 1.97 4.82
N VAL A 7 -15.05 1.52 5.80
CA VAL A 7 -14.75 0.08 5.99
C VAL A 7 -16.01 -0.65 6.43
N GLU A 8 -16.79 -0.07 7.35
CA GLU A 8 -18.07 -0.65 7.77
C GLU A 8 -19.04 -0.81 6.60
N ALA A 9 -19.19 0.24 5.76
CA ALA A 9 -20.05 0.16 4.58
C ALA A 9 -19.57 -0.90 3.57
N LEU A 10 -18.26 -1.00 3.35
CA LEU A 10 -17.71 -2.03 2.48
C LEU A 10 -17.92 -3.44 3.03
N LEU A 11 -17.81 -3.63 4.36
CA LEU A 11 -18.10 -4.90 5.01
C LEU A 11 -19.58 -5.26 4.87
N ASP A 12 -20.49 -4.30 5.04
CA ASP A 12 -21.93 -4.52 4.83
C ASP A 12 -22.22 -4.99 3.41
N LEU A 13 -21.59 -4.38 2.41
CA LEU A 13 -21.75 -4.74 1.00
C LEU A 13 -21.10 -6.10 0.68
N ALA A 14 -19.87 -6.34 1.15
CA ALA A 14 -19.14 -7.59 0.89
C ALA A 14 -19.80 -8.82 1.52
N LEU A 15 -20.50 -8.64 2.64
CA LEU A 15 -21.22 -9.69 3.34
C LEU A 15 -22.72 -9.75 2.99
N GLY A 16 -23.18 -8.87 2.09
CA GLY A 16 -24.56 -8.80 1.63
C GLY A 16 -24.96 -9.90 0.67
N GLU A 17 -26.24 -9.92 0.30
CA GLU A 17 -26.82 -10.99 -0.53
C GLU A 17 -26.55 -10.83 -2.04
N ASP A 18 -26.28 -9.59 -2.51
CA ASP A 18 -26.00 -9.33 -3.92
C ASP A 18 -24.54 -9.72 -4.26
N ALA A 19 -24.38 -10.83 -4.94
CA ALA A 19 -23.08 -11.40 -5.27
C ALA A 19 -22.20 -10.48 -6.14
N SER A 20 -22.79 -9.61 -6.98
CA SER A 20 -22.03 -8.68 -7.81
C SER A 20 -21.44 -7.55 -6.96
N ILE A 21 -22.27 -6.95 -6.12
CA ILE A 21 -21.85 -5.89 -5.20
C ILE A 21 -20.87 -6.44 -4.16
N ALA A 22 -21.15 -7.63 -3.62
CA ALA A 22 -20.28 -8.28 -2.64
C ALA A 22 -18.88 -8.55 -3.21
N ARG A 23 -18.78 -8.96 -4.48
CA ARG A 23 -17.50 -9.14 -5.18
C ARG A 23 -16.72 -7.84 -5.27
N GLU A 24 -17.32 -6.76 -5.77
CA GLU A 24 -16.66 -5.47 -5.92
C GLU A 24 -16.19 -4.92 -4.56
N ALA A 25 -17.03 -4.99 -3.55
CA ALA A 25 -16.68 -4.56 -2.20
C ALA A 25 -15.56 -5.41 -1.59
N SER A 26 -15.54 -6.72 -1.84
CA SER A 26 -14.47 -7.61 -1.35
C SER A 26 -13.14 -7.31 -2.02
N GLU A 27 -13.10 -7.00 -3.33
CA GLU A 27 -11.87 -6.60 -4.02
C GLU A 27 -11.27 -5.33 -3.40
N VAL A 28 -12.11 -4.35 -3.04
CA VAL A 28 -11.65 -3.14 -2.34
C VAL A 28 -11.13 -3.48 -0.95
N LEU A 29 -11.83 -4.31 -0.17
CA LEU A 29 -11.40 -4.70 1.18
C LEU A 29 -10.08 -5.48 1.18
N LYS A 30 -9.80 -6.28 0.16
CA LYS A 30 -8.53 -6.99 0.01
C LYS A 30 -7.31 -6.06 -0.18
N THR A 31 -7.53 -4.79 -0.54
CA THR A 31 -6.45 -3.79 -0.65
C THR A 31 -6.18 -3.05 0.66
N GLN A 32 -7.02 -3.24 1.68
CA GLN A 32 -6.87 -2.56 2.96
C GLN A 32 -5.65 -3.07 3.74
N VAL A 33 -4.86 -2.15 4.26
CA VAL A 33 -3.68 -2.47 5.08
C VAL A 33 -4.07 -2.83 6.52
N PHE A 34 -5.23 -2.36 6.98
CA PHE A 34 -5.68 -2.51 8.35
C PHE A 34 -7.13 -2.95 8.43
N LEU A 35 -7.34 -4.11 9.04
CA LEU A 35 -8.62 -4.53 9.59
C LEU A 35 -8.50 -4.52 11.12
N TYR A 36 -9.47 -3.93 11.78
CA TYR A 36 -9.52 -3.92 13.25
C TYR A 36 -10.14 -5.22 13.76
N GLU A 37 -9.93 -5.53 15.05
CA GLU A 37 -10.43 -6.73 15.70
C GLU A 37 -11.93 -6.96 15.44
N ALA A 38 -12.77 -5.93 15.59
CA ALA A 38 -14.21 -6.05 15.34
C ALA A 38 -14.54 -6.35 13.86
N ASP A 39 -13.70 -5.91 12.92
CA ASP A 39 -13.88 -6.16 11.48
C ASP A 39 -13.49 -7.61 11.17
N THR A 40 -12.39 -8.10 11.75
CA THR A 40 -11.95 -9.49 11.61
C THR A 40 -12.90 -10.47 12.29
N ASP A 41 -13.42 -10.17 13.47
CA ASP A 41 -14.43 -11.00 14.15
C ASP A 41 -15.70 -11.16 13.32
N ARG A 42 -16.13 -10.09 12.68
CA ARG A 42 -17.28 -10.08 11.79
C ARG A 42 -17.05 -10.93 10.54
N LEU A 43 -15.87 -10.81 9.92
CA LEU A 43 -15.45 -11.63 8.78
C LEU A 43 -15.34 -13.10 9.17
N GLU A 44 -14.71 -13.42 10.30
CA GLU A 44 -14.61 -14.79 10.79
C GLU A 44 -15.98 -15.45 11.03
N LYS A 45 -16.91 -14.70 11.63
CA LYS A 45 -18.27 -15.19 11.82
C LYS A 45 -18.92 -15.54 10.49
N SER A 46 -18.88 -14.63 9.54
CA SER A 46 -19.48 -14.81 8.22
C SER A 46 -18.79 -15.94 7.43
N PHE A 47 -17.48 -16.10 7.57
CA PHE A 47 -16.74 -17.23 7.00
C PHE A 47 -17.22 -18.58 7.58
N LYS A 48 -17.38 -18.66 8.90
CA LYS A 48 -17.90 -19.87 9.55
C LYS A 48 -19.34 -20.21 9.12
N GLU A 49 -20.11 -19.23 8.70
CA GLU A 49 -21.44 -19.35 8.11
C GLU A 49 -21.41 -19.70 6.60
N GLY A 50 -20.22 -19.81 6.01
CA GLY A 50 -20.02 -20.26 4.63
C GLY A 50 -19.87 -19.14 3.59
N ASN A 51 -19.69 -17.89 4.00
CA ASN A 51 -19.51 -16.77 3.07
C ASN A 51 -18.11 -16.83 2.41
N GLY A 52 -18.08 -17.02 1.08
CA GLY A 52 -16.83 -17.11 0.31
C GLY A 52 -16.04 -15.80 0.25
N PHE A 53 -16.71 -14.66 0.18
CA PHE A 53 -16.06 -13.35 0.15
C PHE A 53 -15.37 -13.02 1.47
N ALA A 54 -15.99 -13.36 2.60
CA ALA A 54 -15.37 -13.24 3.91
C ALA A 54 -14.06 -14.03 4.00
N ARG A 55 -14.05 -15.25 3.45
CA ARG A 55 -12.85 -16.07 3.34
C ARG A 55 -11.77 -15.39 2.52
N GLU A 56 -12.09 -14.91 1.31
CA GLU A 56 -11.13 -14.26 0.42
C GLU A 56 -10.49 -13.01 1.05
N ILE A 57 -11.27 -12.21 1.77
CA ILE A 57 -10.78 -11.03 2.49
C ILE A 57 -9.81 -11.44 3.61
N LEU A 58 -10.17 -12.44 4.43
CA LEU A 58 -9.32 -12.94 5.51
C LEU A 58 -8.02 -13.56 4.98
N GLU A 59 -8.09 -14.35 3.91
CA GLU A 59 -6.92 -14.94 3.26
C GLU A 59 -5.98 -13.85 2.71
N SER A 60 -6.54 -12.82 2.06
CA SER A 60 -5.75 -11.68 1.57
C SER A 60 -5.08 -10.92 2.71
N TYR A 61 -5.80 -10.70 3.81
CA TYR A 61 -5.25 -10.05 5.00
C TYR A 61 -4.14 -10.89 5.65
N ALA A 62 -4.35 -12.20 5.77
CA ALA A 62 -3.35 -13.13 6.32
C ALA A 62 -2.08 -13.24 5.46
N GLN A 63 -2.18 -12.96 4.15
CA GLN A 63 -1.04 -12.88 3.24
C GLN A 63 -0.34 -11.52 3.25
N GLY A 64 -0.82 -10.57 4.05
CA GLY A 64 -0.17 -9.28 4.24
C GLY A 64 1.27 -9.40 4.79
N GLU A 65 2.07 -8.37 4.57
CA GLU A 65 3.50 -8.38 4.89
C GLU A 65 3.84 -8.70 6.36
N PHE A 66 2.90 -8.48 7.29
CA PHE A 66 3.09 -8.78 8.71
C PHE A 66 3.01 -10.28 9.03
N PHE A 67 2.41 -11.08 8.15
CA PHE A 67 2.12 -12.49 8.39
C PHE A 67 2.90 -13.41 7.44
N THR A 68 3.45 -12.87 6.35
CA THR A 68 4.21 -13.66 5.38
C THR A 68 5.69 -13.70 5.75
N LYS A 69 6.35 -14.82 5.45
CA LYS A 69 7.82 -14.90 5.54
C LYS A 69 8.42 -13.93 4.53
N LEU A 70 9.20 -12.99 5.02
CA LEU A 70 9.94 -12.07 4.16
C LEU A 70 10.96 -12.84 3.30
N PRO A 71 11.17 -12.44 2.04
CA PRO A 71 12.24 -13.02 1.22
C PRO A 71 13.61 -12.72 1.82
N GLU A 72 14.58 -13.55 1.46
CA GLU A 72 15.97 -13.32 1.87
C GLU A 72 16.51 -12.00 1.33
N VAL A 73 17.43 -11.39 2.09
CA VAL A 73 18.09 -10.15 1.69
C VAL A 73 19.02 -10.46 0.53
N GLU A 74 18.86 -9.77 -0.59
CA GLU A 74 19.73 -9.90 -1.76
C GLU A 74 21.10 -9.24 -1.46
N GLU A 75 22.20 -9.88 -1.79
CA GLU A 75 23.55 -9.31 -1.60
C GLU A 75 23.80 -8.13 -2.53
N GLU A 76 23.24 -8.16 -3.76
CA GLU A 76 23.35 -7.12 -4.76
C GLU A 76 21.98 -6.78 -5.31
N ILE A 77 21.69 -5.50 -5.45
CA ILE A 77 20.43 -4.99 -5.99
C ILE A 77 20.71 -4.04 -7.14
N GLU A 78 20.26 -4.42 -8.33
CA GLU A 78 20.31 -3.51 -9.48
C GLU A 78 19.20 -2.46 -9.41
N VAL A 79 19.59 -1.20 -9.48
CA VAL A 79 18.68 -0.06 -9.45
C VAL A 79 18.88 0.87 -10.63
N VAL A 80 17.80 1.58 -11.00
CA VAL A 80 17.85 2.81 -11.80
C VAL A 80 17.39 3.95 -10.89
N THR A 81 17.95 5.11 -11.04
CA THR A 81 17.69 6.23 -10.12
C THR A 81 16.67 7.19 -10.70
N TYR A 82 15.71 7.58 -9.86
CA TYR A 82 14.88 8.76 -10.06
C TYR A 82 15.36 9.85 -9.09
N VAL A 83 15.87 10.94 -9.63
CA VAL A 83 16.35 12.06 -8.83
C VAL A 83 15.24 13.12 -8.75
N ALA A 84 14.67 13.30 -7.58
CA ALA A 84 13.69 14.35 -7.38
C ALA A 84 14.42 15.71 -7.30
N ALA A 85 14.10 16.60 -8.22
CA ALA A 85 14.67 17.95 -8.31
C ALA A 85 14.11 18.91 -7.23
N VAL A 86 14.06 18.43 -6.00
CA VAL A 86 13.66 19.17 -4.80
C VAL A 86 14.78 19.05 -3.78
N GLY A 87 14.86 19.97 -2.85
CA GLY A 87 15.84 19.88 -1.75
C GLY A 87 15.51 18.67 -0.85
N ASP A 88 15.02 18.93 0.36
CA ASP A 88 14.57 17.87 1.24
C ASP A 88 13.27 17.24 0.73
N ILE A 89 13.22 15.91 0.68
CA ILE A 89 11.98 15.16 0.48
C ILE A 89 11.37 14.90 1.85
N SER A 90 10.39 15.72 2.20
CA SER A 90 9.69 15.60 3.48
C SER A 90 8.75 14.40 3.51
N THR A 91 8.39 13.97 4.71
CA THR A 91 7.35 12.94 4.89
C THR A 91 5.98 13.43 4.40
N ASP A 92 5.75 14.74 4.28
CA ASP A 92 4.53 15.28 3.67
C ASP A 92 4.52 15.15 2.15
N LEU A 93 5.67 15.19 1.48
CA LEU A 93 5.77 14.87 0.05
C LEU A 93 5.57 13.37 -0.21
N LEU A 94 5.97 12.52 0.71
CA LEU A 94 5.81 11.07 0.58
C LEU A 94 4.41 10.60 0.99
N SER A 95 3.77 11.26 1.94
CA SER A 95 2.47 10.89 2.52
C SER A 95 1.82 12.11 3.18
N PRO A 96 1.10 12.94 2.40
CA PRO A 96 0.53 14.19 2.90
C PRO A 96 -0.41 14.00 4.09
N GLY A 97 -0.30 14.90 5.08
CA GLY A 97 -1.14 14.85 6.28
C GLY A 97 -2.63 15.02 5.99
N ASN A 98 -2.97 15.87 5.02
CA ASN A 98 -4.36 16.08 4.57
C ASN A 98 -4.97 14.86 3.87
N GLN A 99 -4.16 13.88 3.46
CA GLN A 99 -4.60 12.61 2.87
C GLN A 99 -4.55 11.44 3.87
N ALA A 100 -4.48 11.73 5.17
CA ALA A 100 -4.40 10.69 6.21
C ALA A 100 -5.57 9.71 6.19
N HIS A 101 -6.74 10.14 5.73
CA HIS A 101 -7.94 9.30 5.61
C HIS A 101 -7.81 8.15 4.59
N SER A 102 -6.92 8.27 3.61
CA SER A 102 -6.68 7.24 2.59
C SER A 102 -5.58 6.23 2.97
N ARG A 103 -4.90 6.39 4.12
CA ARG A 103 -3.73 5.57 4.48
C ARG A 103 -4.01 4.08 4.67
N SER A 104 -5.25 3.72 4.95
CA SER A 104 -5.67 2.31 5.04
C SER A 104 -5.79 1.64 3.66
N ASP A 105 -5.90 2.43 2.60
CA ASP A 105 -5.94 1.97 1.21
C ASP A 105 -4.60 2.31 0.54
N ARG A 106 -3.75 1.30 0.33
CA ARG A 106 -2.39 1.48 -0.19
C ARG A 106 -2.37 2.06 -1.60
N GLU A 107 -3.26 1.62 -2.47
CA GLU A 107 -3.29 2.06 -3.86
C GLU A 107 -3.80 3.49 -3.98
N LEU A 108 -4.85 3.80 -3.24
CA LEU A 108 -5.38 5.15 -3.19
C LEU A 108 -4.36 6.13 -2.59
N HIS A 109 -3.78 5.77 -1.45
CA HIS A 109 -2.80 6.62 -0.78
C HIS A 109 -1.48 6.74 -1.56
N GLY A 110 -1.11 5.71 -2.30
CA GLY A 110 0.07 5.72 -3.18
C GLY A 110 0.03 6.82 -4.24
N LYS A 111 -1.17 7.23 -4.69
CA LYS A 111 -1.35 8.35 -5.63
C LYS A 111 -0.91 9.71 -5.07
N CYS A 112 -0.58 9.78 -3.78
CA CYS A 112 -0.10 10.99 -3.13
C CYS A 112 1.43 11.14 -3.16
N LEU A 113 2.19 10.19 -3.71
CA LEU A 113 3.65 10.24 -3.71
C LEU A 113 4.16 11.40 -4.58
N ILE A 114 4.78 12.37 -3.96
CA ILE A 114 5.47 13.54 -4.55
C ILE A 114 4.58 14.33 -5.52
N SER A 115 4.45 13.89 -6.78
CA SER A 115 3.61 14.51 -7.81
C SER A 115 3.27 13.50 -8.91
N GLU A 116 2.26 13.81 -9.72
CA GLU A 116 1.89 12.99 -10.89
C GLU A 116 3.02 12.88 -11.91
N GLU A 117 3.80 13.95 -12.11
CA GLU A 117 4.95 13.96 -13.00
C GLU A 117 6.05 13.01 -12.51
N ALA A 118 6.34 13.04 -11.21
CA ALA A 118 7.30 12.12 -10.60
C ALA A 118 6.85 10.66 -10.75
N GLN A 119 5.57 10.39 -10.52
CA GLN A 119 4.98 9.07 -10.67
C GLN A 119 5.09 8.58 -12.12
N ALA A 120 4.78 9.42 -13.10
CA ALA A 120 4.90 9.09 -14.52
C ALA A 120 6.35 8.77 -14.92
N GLN A 121 7.32 9.54 -14.44
CA GLN A 121 8.75 9.32 -14.70
C GLN A 121 9.25 8.01 -14.06
N ILE A 122 8.81 7.71 -12.84
CA ILE A 122 9.11 6.44 -12.16
C ILE A 122 8.56 5.26 -12.96
N GLN A 123 7.32 5.35 -13.46
CA GLN A 123 6.73 4.32 -14.30
C GLN A 123 7.48 4.13 -15.61
N GLU A 124 7.92 5.20 -16.24
CA GLU A 124 8.73 5.15 -17.46
C GLU A 124 10.08 4.46 -17.20
N LEU A 125 10.77 4.80 -16.11
CA LEU A 125 11.99 4.12 -15.70
C LEU A 125 11.78 2.62 -15.51
N LYS A 126 10.71 2.21 -14.81
CA LYS A 126 10.37 0.79 -14.64
C LYS A 126 10.10 0.08 -15.97
N LYS A 127 9.42 0.75 -16.90
CA LYS A 127 9.13 0.20 -18.24
C LYS A 127 10.40 0.03 -19.07
N ASN A 128 11.32 1.01 -19.03
CA ASN A 128 12.55 1.00 -19.81
C ASN A 128 13.64 0.09 -19.22
N HIS A 129 13.51 -0.27 -17.95
CA HIS A 129 14.48 -1.12 -17.23
C HIS A 129 13.76 -2.29 -16.52
N PRO A 130 13.19 -3.24 -17.30
CA PRO A 130 12.46 -4.35 -16.72
C PRO A 130 13.37 -5.20 -15.83
N GLY A 131 12.90 -5.53 -14.64
CA GLY A 131 13.66 -6.30 -13.66
C GLY A 131 14.47 -5.48 -12.65
N LYS A 132 14.81 -4.23 -12.96
CA LYS A 132 15.48 -3.33 -12.01
C LYS A 132 14.47 -2.63 -11.08
N ARG A 133 14.93 -2.25 -9.91
CA ARG A 133 14.18 -1.38 -9.00
C ARG A 133 14.48 0.09 -9.30
N VAL A 134 13.55 0.97 -8.98
CA VAL A 134 13.83 2.41 -9.02
C VAL A 134 14.30 2.84 -7.63
N MET A 135 15.42 3.55 -7.55
CA MET A 135 15.87 4.21 -6.32
C MET A 135 15.44 5.67 -6.38
N LEU A 136 14.70 6.11 -5.38
CA LEU A 136 14.32 7.51 -5.22
C LEU A 136 15.43 8.25 -4.47
N ILE A 137 15.93 9.34 -5.06
CA ILE A 137 17.05 10.14 -4.52
C ILE A 137 16.62 11.60 -4.39
N ALA A 138 16.93 12.21 -3.26
CA ALA A 138 16.86 13.67 -3.10
C ALA A 138 18.11 14.33 -3.68
N GLU A 139 17.96 15.25 -4.64
CA GLU A 139 19.09 15.84 -5.37
C GLU A 139 20.10 16.55 -4.46
N LYS A 140 19.64 17.34 -3.52
CA LYS A 140 20.48 18.19 -2.67
C LYS A 140 20.02 18.24 -1.21
N GLY A 141 19.30 17.24 -0.76
CA GLY A 141 18.68 17.27 0.56
C GLY A 141 18.63 15.91 1.21
N THR A 142 17.80 15.82 2.23
CA THR A 142 17.59 14.62 3.04
C THR A 142 16.25 14.00 2.73
N MET A 143 16.19 12.67 2.71
CA MET A 143 14.96 11.90 2.53
C MET A 143 14.24 11.69 3.87
N GLY A 144 12.92 11.91 3.89
CA GLY A 144 12.08 11.57 5.02
C GLY A 144 12.11 12.59 6.17
N VAL A 145 12.46 13.84 5.87
CA VAL A 145 12.45 14.93 6.86
C VAL A 145 11.03 15.19 7.35
N GLY A 146 10.86 15.30 8.67
CA GLY A 146 9.58 15.62 9.31
C GLY A 146 9.06 14.52 10.23
N SER A 147 7.73 14.37 10.34
CA SER A 147 7.11 13.41 11.24
C SER A 147 7.27 11.97 10.73
N SER A 148 7.45 11.01 11.65
CA SER A 148 7.54 9.59 11.29
C SER A 148 6.23 9.09 10.70
N ARG A 149 6.26 8.61 9.44
CA ARG A 149 5.08 8.11 8.71
C ARG A 149 5.43 6.85 7.95
N MET A 150 5.01 5.70 8.46
CA MET A 150 5.14 4.42 7.77
C MET A 150 4.46 4.45 6.39
N SER A 151 3.34 5.16 6.26
CA SER A 151 2.65 5.33 4.97
C SER A 151 3.51 5.98 3.87
N GLY A 152 4.47 6.82 4.23
CA GLY A 152 5.46 7.35 3.27
C GLY A 152 6.36 6.25 2.70
N VAL A 153 6.85 5.36 3.55
CA VAL A 153 7.63 4.18 3.14
C VAL A 153 6.80 3.26 2.25
N ASN A 154 5.54 3.01 2.62
CA ASN A 154 4.62 2.20 1.81
C ASN A 154 4.39 2.80 0.42
N ASN A 155 4.22 4.13 0.32
CA ASN A 155 4.05 4.80 -0.96
C ASN A 155 5.30 4.69 -1.84
N VAL A 156 6.49 4.88 -1.26
CA VAL A 156 7.75 4.67 -2.00
C VAL A 156 7.86 3.22 -2.47
N ALA A 157 7.61 2.24 -1.59
CA ALA A 157 7.67 0.83 -1.94
C ALA A 157 6.69 0.46 -3.08
N LEU A 158 5.48 1.02 -3.06
CA LEU A 158 4.47 0.80 -4.11
C LEU A 158 4.98 1.24 -5.49
N TRP A 159 5.59 2.42 -5.58
CA TRP A 159 6.04 2.99 -6.84
C TRP A 159 7.40 2.47 -7.31
N THR A 160 8.34 2.26 -6.40
CA THR A 160 9.74 1.97 -6.70
C THR A 160 10.11 0.51 -6.52
N GLY A 161 9.42 -0.20 -5.64
CA GLY A 161 9.73 -1.57 -5.28
C GLY A 161 9.27 -2.63 -6.28
N LYS A 162 9.61 -3.86 -5.99
CA LYS A 162 9.00 -5.07 -6.56
C LYS A 162 8.03 -5.64 -5.53
N PRO A 163 6.92 -6.25 -5.94
CA PRO A 163 6.06 -6.98 -5.02
C PRO A 163 6.84 -8.00 -4.20
N GLY A 164 6.61 -8.02 -2.91
CA GLY A 164 7.30 -8.93 -1.97
C GLY A 164 8.76 -8.59 -1.67
N SER A 165 9.29 -7.48 -2.18
CA SER A 165 10.65 -7.05 -1.85
C SER A 165 10.73 -6.47 -0.44
N PRO A 166 11.72 -6.87 0.40
CA PRO A 166 11.93 -6.29 1.72
C PRO A 166 12.60 -4.91 1.66
N TYR A 167 12.97 -4.44 0.47
CA TYR A 167 13.71 -3.20 0.30
C TYR A 167 12.83 -2.07 -0.18
N VAL A 168 13.10 -0.89 0.36
CA VAL A 168 12.59 0.38 -0.12
C VAL A 168 13.80 1.20 -0.56
N PRO A 169 14.12 1.26 -1.88
CA PRO A 169 15.28 1.99 -2.36
C PRO A 169 15.05 3.50 -2.21
N LEU A 170 15.66 4.11 -1.20
CA LEU A 170 15.71 5.54 -1.02
C LEU A 170 17.10 5.99 -0.58
N SER A 171 17.46 7.20 -0.96
CA SER A 171 18.66 7.87 -0.53
C SER A 171 18.49 9.40 -0.55
#